data_e3ee0c1ec3a7cac24dca71c0bfce920d
#
_entry.id   e3ee0c1ec3a7cac24dca71c0bfce920d
#
_cell.length_a   1.000
_cell.length_b   1.000
_cell.length_c   1.000
_cell.angle_alpha   90.00
_cell.angle_beta   90.00
_cell.angle_gamma   90.00
#
_symmetry.space_group_name_H-M   'P 1'
#
loop_
_entity.id
_entity.type
_entity.pdbx_description
1 polymer ?
#
loop_
_entity_poly.entity_id
_entity_poly.type
_entity_poly.pdbx_seq_one_letter_code
_entity_poly.pdbx_strand_id
1 'polypeptide(L)'
;MNYQTATVDNISKALLDVRSRTLALVEGLNDEEMMGKVLPTVNPLKWEIAHAAYFHETWVLRHLGGQAAVNEKADELFDSINIQHEDRWDLPLPSLANTFEYMSSVLQYELELLRNIELDDYAKYFYLLALFHEDMHNEAFIYTRQTLSYPKPNFIKSRNYSSLQSDDTVNRNEDISIPGGSFMLGAERKNEFIFDNEKWAHAVKVAPFKIAKFAVSNEQYLEFVEDDGYKKEKYWSDEAWRWRKIKNLQHPVYWKKDSNDNWYVKTFDVWESLRPSHAVMHVSWYEAAAFCKWSNRRLPTEAEWEFAAASNPNVAKDNHYEKIINPDEIDANLDCTNLGTVNVAAFPKSDNAFGCRQMFGNVWEWTSSTFKPYPGFSPDWYSEYSRPLFEQTKVLRGGAWTTRSRMLRNTLRNYYGPDRNDVFAGFRTCAIS
;
A
#
# COMPACT_ATOMS: atom_id res chain seq x y z
N MET A 1 -12.33 -9.83 -0.11
CA MET A 1 -13.38 -10.75 0.43
C MET A 1 -14.65 -9.94 0.61
N ASN A 2 -15.77 -10.34 0.01
CA ASN A 2 -17.07 -9.69 0.20
C ASN A 2 -17.90 -10.47 1.24
N TYR A 3 -19.03 -9.89 1.73
CA TYR A 3 -19.83 -10.53 2.78
C TYR A 3 -20.49 -11.85 2.35
N GLN A 4 -20.70 -12.08 1.06
CA GLN A 4 -21.22 -13.35 0.56
C GLN A 4 -20.19 -14.49 0.66
N THR A 5 -18.91 -14.17 0.44
CA THR A 5 -17.80 -15.11 0.56
C THR A 5 -17.20 -15.17 1.96
N ALA A 6 -17.55 -14.23 2.87
CA ALA A 6 -17.11 -14.19 4.25
C ALA A 6 -17.89 -15.21 5.10
N THR A 7 -17.61 -16.48 4.90
CA THR A 7 -18.13 -17.60 5.70
C THR A 7 -17.21 -17.88 6.89
N VAL A 8 -17.68 -18.59 7.91
CA VAL A 8 -16.87 -19.04 9.07
C VAL A 8 -15.58 -19.71 8.61
N ASP A 9 -15.67 -20.62 7.62
CA ASP A 9 -14.50 -21.33 7.09
C ASP A 9 -13.50 -20.38 6.37
N ASN A 10 -14.00 -19.48 5.54
CA ASN A 10 -13.14 -18.54 4.80
C ASN A 10 -12.50 -17.51 5.71
N ILE A 11 -13.23 -16.97 6.70
CA ILE A 11 -12.66 -16.07 7.70
C ILE A 11 -11.63 -16.80 8.55
N SER A 12 -11.92 -18.01 9.03
CA SER A 12 -10.96 -18.82 9.81
C SER A 12 -9.66 -19.06 9.05
N LYS A 13 -9.73 -19.43 7.76
CA LYS A 13 -8.56 -19.61 6.90
C LYS A 13 -7.77 -18.31 6.74
N ALA A 14 -8.47 -17.18 6.56
CA ALA A 14 -7.84 -15.88 6.38
C ALA A 14 -7.14 -15.40 7.66
N LEU A 15 -7.73 -15.61 8.83
CA LEU A 15 -7.13 -15.28 10.14
C LEU A 15 -5.88 -16.13 10.41
N LEU A 16 -5.93 -17.42 10.12
CA LEU A 16 -4.76 -18.29 10.23
C LEU A 16 -3.64 -17.88 9.26
N ASP A 17 -4.00 -17.53 8.02
CA ASP A 17 -3.04 -17.09 7.00
C ASP A 17 -2.37 -15.77 7.38
N VAL A 18 -3.13 -14.75 7.81
CA VAL A 18 -2.56 -13.44 8.17
C VAL A 18 -1.63 -13.56 9.37
N ARG A 19 -2.01 -14.28 10.42
CA ARG A 19 -1.18 -14.50 11.60
C ARG A 19 0.08 -15.31 11.29
N SER A 20 -0.03 -16.37 10.49
CA SER A 20 1.13 -17.12 10.02
C SER A 20 2.10 -16.24 9.24
N ARG A 21 1.58 -15.33 8.42
CA ARG A 21 2.39 -14.37 7.68
C ARG A 21 3.07 -13.37 8.60
N THR A 22 2.36 -12.82 9.59
CA THR A 22 2.93 -11.92 10.61
C THR A 22 4.14 -12.58 11.31
N LEU A 23 3.99 -13.83 11.74
CA LEU A 23 5.07 -14.57 12.38
C LEU A 23 6.24 -14.83 11.42
N ALA A 24 5.97 -15.20 10.17
CA ALA A 24 7.00 -15.41 9.16
C ALA A 24 7.75 -14.11 8.78
N LEU A 25 7.10 -12.97 8.92
CA LEU A 25 7.71 -11.66 8.67
C LEU A 25 8.73 -11.24 9.73
N VAL A 26 8.62 -11.76 10.94
CA VAL A 26 9.57 -11.47 12.03
C VAL A 26 10.50 -12.66 12.34
N GLU A 27 10.31 -13.76 11.65
CA GLU A 27 11.17 -14.94 11.81
C GLU A 27 12.65 -14.62 11.56
N GLY A 28 13.52 -15.15 12.43
CA GLY A 28 14.97 -14.99 12.33
C GLY A 28 15.51 -13.67 12.87
N LEU A 29 14.66 -12.77 13.36
CA LEU A 29 15.09 -11.54 14.02
C LEU A 29 15.32 -11.79 15.53
N ASN A 30 16.41 -11.24 16.05
CA ASN A 30 16.70 -11.27 17.49
C ASN A 30 16.01 -10.11 18.24
N ASP A 31 16.12 -10.05 19.56
CA ASP A 31 15.46 -9.04 20.40
C ASP A 31 15.90 -7.62 20.07
N GLU A 32 17.17 -7.39 19.70
CA GLU A 32 17.68 -6.07 19.30
C GLU A 32 17.10 -5.65 17.94
N GLU A 33 17.07 -6.55 16.97
CA GLU A 33 16.47 -6.33 15.68
C GLU A 33 14.95 -6.12 15.77
N MET A 34 14.27 -6.80 16.69
CA MET A 34 12.85 -6.62 16.96
C MET A 34 12.51 -5.25 17.57
N MET A 35 13.44 -4.61 18.26
CA MET A 35 13.30 -3.22 18.70
C MET A 35 13.72 -2.22 17.61
N GLY A 36 14.80 -2.50 16.91
CA GLY A 36 15.31 -1.64 15.84
C GLY A 36 15.72 -0.25 16.30
N LYS A 37 16.06 0.60 15.35
CA LYS A 37 16.41 2.00 15.61
C LYS A 37 15.15 2.87 15.72
N VAL A 38 15.20 3.88 16.59
CA VAL A 38 14.16 4.93 16.63
C VAL A 38 14.19 5.72 15.33
N LEU A 39 13.17 5.55 14.51
CA LEU A 39 12.98 6.25 13.25
C LEU A 39 11.53 6.72 13.14
N PRO A 40 11.26 7.92 12.57
CA PRO A 40 9.91 8.48 12.52
C PRO A 40 8.96 7.73 11.56
N THR A 41 9.46 6.79 10.77
CA THR A 41 8.71 6.12 9.71
C THR A 41 8.41 4.66 9.96
N VAL A 42 8.96 4.08 11.04
CA VAL A 42 8.77 2.67 11.41
C VAL A 42 8.48 2.54 12.91
N ASN A 43 7.94 1.42 13.32
CA ASN A 43 7.74 1.06 14.73
C ASN A 43 8.75 0.00 15.17
N PRO A 44 8.95 -0.21 16.48
CA PRO A 44 9.58 -1.45 16.94
C PRO A 44 8.74 -2.63 16.49
N LEU A 45 9.32 -3.57 15.74
CA LEU A 45 8.58 -4.75 15.26
C LEU A 45 7.94 -5.54 16.41
N LYS A 46 8.60 -5.62 17.55
CA LYS A 46 8.10 -6.28 18.76
C LYS A 46 6.80 -5.66 19.27
N TRP A 47 6.73 -4.33 19.26
CA TRP A 47 5.51 -3.59 19.60
C TRP A 47 4.44 -3.80 18.55
N GLU A 48 4.80 -3.72 17.27
CA GLU A 48 3.86 -3.69 16.15
C GLU A 48 3.15 -5.04 15.92
N ILE A 49 3.84 -6.19 16.15
CA ILE A 49 3.16 -7.50 16.08
C ILE A 49 2.16 -7.69 17.23
N ALA A 50 2.47 -7.17 18.42
CA ALA A 50 1.56 -7.20 19.56
C ALA A 50 0.38 -6.24 19.34
N HIS A 51 0.62 -5.04 18.76
CA HIS A 51 -0.42 -4.09 18.38
C HIS A 51 -1.40 -4.68 17.35
N ALA A 52 -0.91 -5.42 16.35
CA ALA A 52 -1.79 -6.11 15.40
C ALA A 52 -2.73 -7.11 16.13
N ALA A 53 -2.21 -7.90 17.08
CA ALA A 53 -3.04 -8.80 17.88
C ALA A 53 -3.99 -8.04 18.82
N TYR A 54 -3.53 -6.95 19.44
CA TYR A 54 -4.36 -6.07 20.27
C TYR A 54 -5.56 -5.50 19.52
N PHE A 55 -5.38 -5.18 18.24
CA PHE A 55 -6.48 -4.71 17.39
C PHE A 55 -7.57 -5.78 17.21
N HIS A 56 -7.19 -7.05 16.99
CA HIS A 56 -8.11 -8.18 16.99
C HIS A 56 -8.80 -8.38 18.36
N GLU A 57 -8.04 -8.31 19.44
CA GLU A 57 -8.61 -8.38 20.79
C GLU A 57 -9.65 -7.28 21.00
N THR A 58 -9.32 -6.03 20.67
CA THR A 58 -10.18 -4.87 20.93
C THR A 58 -11.49 -4.94 20.14
N TRP A 59 -11.40 -5.20 18.83
CA TRP A 59 -12.58 -5.11 17.98
C TRP A 59 -13.38 -6.39 17.89
N VAL A 60 -12.72 -7.55 17.93
CA VAL A 60 -13.41 -8.84 17.79
C VAL A 60 -13.75 -9.42 19.15
N LEU A 61 -12.78 -9.60 20.05
CA LEU A 61 -13.06 -10.27 21.32
C LEU A 61 -13.81 -9.37 22.28
N ARG A 62 -13.35 -8.14 22.48
CA ARG A 62 -13.92 -7.23 23.49
C ARG A 62 -15.17 -6.53 22.97
N HIS A 63 -15.08 -5.86 21.79
CA HIS A 63 -16.21 -5.08 21.28
C HIS A 63 -17.35 -5.96 20.74
N LEU A 64 -17.04 -6.89 19.82
CA LEU A 64 -18.04 -7.77 19.23
C LEU A 64 -18.45 -8.92 20.17
N GLY A 65 -17.49 -9.56 20.82
CA GLY A 65 -17.68 -10.74 21.65
C GLY A 65 -18.02 -10.44 23.12
N GLY A 66 -17.89 -9.18 23.59
CA GLY A 66 -18.15 -8.82 24.98
C GLY A 66 -17.21 -9.49 25.99
N GLN A 67 -16.05 -9.98 25.56
CA GLN A 67 -15.10 -10.70 26.40
C GLN A 67 -14.22 -9.73 27.22
N ALA A 68 -13.64 -10.22 28.31
CA ALA A 68 -12.61 -9.49 29.05
C ALA A 68 -11.30 -9.42 28.25
N ALA A 69 -10.42 -8.50 28.62
CA ALA A 69 -9.10 -8.40 28.03
C ALA A 69 -8.30 -9.72 28.23
N VAL A 70 -7.64 -10.17 27.17
CA VAL A 70 -6.71 -11.32 27.23
C VAL A 70 -5.45 -10.95 28.01
N ASN A 71 -5.01 -9.69 27.86
CA ASN A 71 -3.94 -9.10 28.64
C ASN A 71 -4.45 -7.80 29.27
N GLU A 72 -4.51 -7.75 30.62
CA GLU A 72 -5.01 -6.59 31.37
C GLU A 72 -4.21 -5.30 31.11
N LYS A 73 -2.96 -5.41 30.65
CA LYS A 73 -2.08 -4.27 30.31
C LYS A 73 -2.06 -3.92 28.83
N ALA A 74 -2.85 -4.58 28.00
CA ALA A 74 -2.80 -4.39 26.55
C ALA A 74 -3.09 -2.95 26.14
N ASP A 75 -4.05 -2.28 26.78
CA ASP A 75 -4.39 -0.88 26.49
C ASP A 75 -3.23 0.08 26.82
N GLU A 76 -2.47 -0.19 27.88
CA GLU A 76 -1.30 0.61 28.29
C GLU A 76 -0.08 0.39 27.39
N LEU A 77 0.01 -0.77 26.73
CA LEU A 77 1.19 -1.20 26.00
C LEU A 77 1.05 -1.08 24.47
N PHE A 78 -0.17 -1.28 23.93
CA PHE A 78 -0.33 -1.51 22.50
C PHE A 78 -1.34 -0.58 21.82
N ASP A 79 -2.01 0.32 22.55
CA ASP A 79 -2.94 1.28 21.96
C ASP A 79 -2.20 2.40 21.24
N SER A 80 -2.21 2.37 19.92
CA SER A 80 -1.54 3.38 19.07
C SER A 80 -2.18 4.77 19.14
N ILE A 81 -3.38 4.90 19.68
CA ILE A 81 -4.09 6.18 19.84
C ILE A 81 -3.54 6.95 21.04
N ASN A 82 -3.32 6.24 22.14
CA ASN A 82 -2.90 6.82 23.42
C ASN A 82 -1.37 6.82 23.61
N ILE A 83 -0.63 6.02 22.85
CA ILE A 83 0.83 5.88 22.95
C ILE A 83 1.48 6.66 21.80
N GLN A 84 2.25 7.70 22.13
CA GLN A 84 3.00 8.46 21.15
C GLN A 84 4.02 7.57 20.42
N HIS A 85 4.30 7.90 19.17
CA HIS A 85 5.17 7.07 18.33
C HIS A 85 6.55 6.86 18.94
N GLU A 86 7.19 7.91 19.44
CA GLU A 86 8.54 7.88 20.04
C GLU A 86 8.62 7.12 21.35
N ASP A 87 7.51 7.04 22.11
CA ASP A 87 7.49 6.36 23.41
C ASP A 87 7.49 4.83 23.28
N ARG A 88 7.19 4.30 22.10
CA ARG A 88 7.05 2.85 21.85
C ARG A 88 8.32 2.05 22.10
N TRP A 89 9.49 2.68 22.03
CA TRP A 89 10.79 2.05 22.32
C TRP A 89 11.09 1.94 23.81
N ASP A 90 10.49 2.79 24.63
CA ASP A 90 10.71 2.87 26.07
C ASP A 90 9.66 2.10 26.89
N LEU A 91 8.66 1.52 26.23
CA LEU A 91 7.63 0.74 26.89
C LEU A 91 8.20 -0.55 27.50
N PRO A 92 7.69 -1.00 28.66
CA PRO A 92 8.05 -2.28 29.27
C PRO A 92 7.42 -3.46 28.52
N LEU A 93 7.79 -3.61 27.23
CA LEU A 93 7.23 -4.65 26.37
C LEU A 93 7.52 -6.06 26.91
N PRO A 94 6.58 -6.99 26.77
CA PRO A 94 6.79 -8.39 27.16
C PRO A 94 7.97 -9.02 26.41
N SER A 95 8.49 -10.13 26.93
CA SER A 95 9.44 -10.96 26.17
C SER A 95 8.81 -11.41 24.84
N LEU A 96 9.64 -11.70 23.84
CA LEU A 96 9.14 -12.16 22.55
C LEU A 96 8.29 -13.44 22.68
N ALA A 97 8.67 -14.34 23.59
CA ALA A 97 7.89 -15.54 23.89
C ALA A 97 6.50 -15.22 24.43
N ASN A 98 6.39 -14.30 25.39
CA ASN A 98 5.11 -13.88 25.95
C ASN A 98 4.28 -13.11 24.92
N THR A 99 4.93 -12.36 24.02
CA THR A 99 4.24 -11.69 22.91
C THR A 99 3.62 -12.72 21.95
N PHE A 100 4.33 -13.76 21.58
CA PHE A 100 3.79 -14.82 20.74
C PHE A 100 2.68 -15.63 21.44
N GLU A 101 2.80 -15.87 22.76
CA GLU A 101 1.73 -16.50 23.53
C GLU A 101 0.46 -15.64 23.54
N TYR A 102 0.60 -14.34 23.76
CA TYR A 102 -0.51 -13.39 23.66
C TYR A 102 -1.18 -13.41 22.28
N MET A 103 -0.40 -13.31 21.20
CA MET A 103 -0.89 -13.37 19.82
C MET A 103 -1.61 -14.68 19.54
N SER A 104 -1.11 -15.79 20.04
CA SER A 104 -1.71 -17.13 19.88
C SER A 104 -3.03 -17.24 20.63
N SER A 105 -3.09 -16.73 21.88
CA SER A 105 -4.31 -16.73 22.69
C SER A 105 -5.42 -15.90 22.06
N VAL A 106 -5.09 -14.69 21.58
CA VAL A 106 -6.06 -13.85 20.87
C VAL A 106 -6.63 -14.59 19.66
N LEU A 107 -5.78 -15.17 18.82
CA LEU A 107 -6.24 -15.91 17.64
C LEU A 107 -7.11 -17.13 18.01
N GLN A 108 -6.73 -17.87 19.06
CA GLN A 108 -7.51 -19.03 19.51
C GLN A 108 -8.92 -18.62 19.96
N TYR A 109 -9.03 -17.59 20.80
CA TYR A 109 -10.33 -17.08 21.28
C TYR A 109 -11.16 -16.49 20.17
N GLU A 110 -10.53 -15.81 19.21
CA GLU A 110 -11.20 -15.26 18.03
C GLU A 110 -11.81 -16.36 17.16
N LEU A 111 -11.07 -17.44 16.89
CA LEU A 111 -11.57 -18.60 16.15
C LEU A 111 -12.68 -19.36 16.90
N GLU A 112 -12.61 -19.40 18.24
CA GLU A 112 -13.67 -19.98 19.07
C GLU A 112 -14.94 -19.11 19.03
N LEU A 113 -14.81 -17.81 19.17
CA LEU A 113 -15.94 -16.87 19.05
C LEU A 113 -16.58 -16.99 17.66
N LEU A 114 -15.81 -17.03 16.59
CA LEU A 114 -16.29 -17.13 15.21
C LEU A 114 -17.17 -18.37 14.96
N ARG A 115 -16.87 -19.48 15.65
CA ARG A 115 -17.69 -20.72 15.53
C ARG A 115 -19.02 -20.64 16.27
N ASN A 116 -19.16 -19.75 17.25
CA ASN A 116 -20.27 -19.69 18.17
C ASN A 116 -21.14 -18.45 18.00
N ILE A 117 -20.68 -17.43 17.28
CA ILE A 117 -21.43 -16.19 17.06
C ILE A 117 -22.33 -16.32 15.83
N GLU A 118 -23.45 -15.59 15.82
CA GLU A 118 -24.21 -15.36 14.60
C GLU A 118 -23.38 -14.46 13.65
N LEU A 119 -22.98 -15.01 12.51
CA LEU A 119 -22.11 -14.31 11.55
C LEU A 119 -22.96 -13.44 10.60
N ASP A 120 -23.62 -12.44 11.15
CA ASP A 120 -24.32 -11.40 10.40
C ASP A 120 -23.35 -10.37 9.79
N ASP A 121 -23.84 -9.37 9.07
CA ASP A 121 -23.01 -8.36 8.41
C ASP A 121 -22.28 -7.46 9.42
N TYR A 122 -22.80 -7.29 10.63
CA TYR A 122 -22.14 -6.56 11.73
C TYR A 122 -20.92 -7.34 12.24
N ALA A 123 -21.08 -8.63 12.51
CA ALA A 123 -19.98 -9.48 12.93
C ALA A 123 -18.90 -9.59 11.84
N LYS A 124 -19.30 -9.81 10.57
CA LYS A 124 -18.38 -9.84 9.43
C LYS A 124 -17.56 -8.56 9.32
N TYR A 125 -18.17 -7.40 9.58
CA TYR A 125 -17.47 -6.12 9.54
C TYR A 125 -16.24 -6.11 10.46
N PHE A 126 -16.37 -6.52 11.73
CA PHE A 126 -15.25 -6.49 12.68
C PHE A 126 -14.19 -7.53 12.39
N TYR A 127 -14.58 -8.73 11.95
CA TYR A 127 -13.61 -9.73 11.52
C TYR A 127 -12.80 -9.26 10.32
N LEU A 128 -13.43 -8.64 9.33
CA LEU A 128 -12.73 -8.14 8.15
C LEU A 128 -11.93 -6.87 8.46
N LEU A 129 -12.40 -6.01 9.35
CA LEU A 129 -11.65 -4.84 9.82
C LEU A 129 -10.33 -5.27 10.47
N ALA A 130 -10.37 -6.23 11.40
CA ALA A 130 -9.19 -6.73 12.08
C ALA A 130 -8.25 -7.47 11.12
N LEU A 131 -8.78 -8.34 10.26
CA LEU A 131 -8.01 -9.05 9.24
C LEU A 131 -7.25 -8.09 8.32
N PHE A 132 -7.93 -7.07 7.78
CA PHE A 132 -7.30 -6.12 6.85
C PHE A 132 -6.34 -5.18 7.56
N HIS A 133 -6.57 -4.86 8.83
CA HIS A 133 -5.63 -4.11 9.66
C HIS A 133 -4.31 -4.89 9.83
N GLU A 134 -4.36 -6.18 10.15
CA GLU A 134 -3.15 -7.01 10.23
C GLU A 134 -2.48 -7.19 8.85
N ASP A 135 -3.24 -7.29 7.75
CA ASP A 135 -2.69 -7.29 6.38
C ASP A 135 -1.94 -5.99 6.05
N MET A 136 -2.42 -4.82 6.48
CA MET A 136 -1.72 -3.54 6.31
C MET A 136 -0.44 -3.48 7.14
N HIS A 137 -0.46 -3.99 8.39
CA HIS A 137 0.74 -4.11 9.21
C HIS A 137 1.74 -5.10 8.61
N ASN A 138 1.29 -6.17 7.96
CA ASN A 138 2.17 -7.09 7.25
C ASN A 138 2.95 -6.39 6.12
N GLU A 139 2.35 -5.42 5.43
CA GLU A 139 3.09 -4.57 4.49
C GLU A 139 4.08 -3.65 5.23
N ALA A 140 3.67 -3.09 6.39
CA ALA A 140 4.51 -2.25 7.22
C ALA A 140 5.76 -2.99 7.74
N PHE A 141 5.63 -4.25 8.16
CA PHE A 141 6.78 -5.07 8.56
C PHE A 141 7.79 -5.25 7.44
N ILE A 142 7.33 -5.36 6.19
CA ILE A 142 8.22 -5.54 5.04
C ILE A 142 8.99 -4.23 4.77
N TYR A 143 8.34 -3.06 4.75
CA TYR A 143 9.08 -1.81 4.54
C TYR A 143 9.93 -1.44 5.77
N THR A 144 9.57 -1.86 6.98
CA THR A 144 10.42 -1.71 8.18
C THR A 144 11.71 -2.50 8.03
N ARG A 145 11.65 -3.78 7.62
CA ARG A 145 12.83 -4.60 7.33
C ARG A 145 13.69 -3.98 6.22
N GLN A 146 13.07 -3.45 5.17
CA GLN A 146 13.76 -2.73 4.10
C GLN A 146 14.49 -1.49 4.66
N THR A 147 13.80 -0.68 5.46
CA THR A 147 14.32 0.57 6.04
C THR A 147 15.49 0.31 6.98
N LEU A 148 15.36 -0.71 7.83
CA LEU A 148 16.41 -1.12 8.77
C LEU A 148 17.53 -1.94 8.13
N SER A 149 17.40 -2.28 6.85
CA SER A 149 18.38 -3.10 6.11
C SER A 149 18.55 -4.50 6.69
N TYR A 150 17.46 -5.08 7.16
CA TYR A 150 17.45 -6.47 7.61
C TYR A 150 17.37 -7.43 6.43
N PRO A 151 17.71 -8.71 6.61
CA PRO A 151 17.53 -9.72 5.58
C PRO A 151 16.06 -9.81 5.15
N LYS A 152 15.83 -10.15 3.88
CA LYS A 152 14.45 -10.38 3.40
C LYS A 152 13.78 -11.52 4.18
N PRO A 153 12.44 -11.47 4.36
CA PRO A 153 11.69 -12.60 4.94
C PRO A 153 11.91 -13.90 4.15
N ASN A 154 12.06 -15.03 4.84
CA ASN A 154 12.40 -16.31 4.25
C ASN A 154 11.36 -16.83 3.23
N PHE A 155 10.08 -16.54 3.45
CA PHE A 155 9.01 -17.00 2.57
C PHE A 155 8.96 -16.24 1.24
N ILE A 156 9.58 -15.05 1.13
CA ILE A 156 9.63 -14.28 -0.12
C ILE A 156 10.70 -14.91 -1.02
N LYS A 157 10.23 -15.62 -2.02
CA LYS A 157 11.11 -16.33 -2.96
C LYS A 157 11.58 -15.37 -4.05
N SER A 158 12.87 -15.40 -4.36
CA SER A 158 13.39 -14.81 -5.58
C SER A 158 12.91 -15.68 -6.75
N ARG A 159 11.88 -15.24 -7.48
CA ARG A 159 11.47 -15.93 -8.70
C ARG A 159 12.45 -15.66 -9.84
N ASN A 160 12.61 -16.64 -10.69
CA ASN A 160 13.34 -16.48 -11.95
C ASN A 160 12.54 -15.53 -12.86
N TYR A 161 12.98 -14.28 -12.96
CA TYR A 161 12.35 -13.22 -13.77
C TYR A 161 12.29 -13.51 -15.28
N SER A 162 12.95 -14.57 -15.76
CA SER A 162 12.95 -14.95 -17.18
C SER A 162 11.57 -15.24 -17.75
N SER A 163 10.61 -15.65 -16.91
CA SER A 163 9.23 -15.91 -17.34
C SER A 163 8.33 -14.66 -17.38
N LEU A 164 8.80 -13.54 -16.81
CA LEU A 164 8.10 -12.25 -16.77
C LEU A 164 8.77 -11.21 -17.68
N GLN A 165 9.69 -11.65 -18.56
CA GLN A 165 10.27 -10.76 -19.57
C GLN A 165 9.18 -10.38 -20.56
N SER A 166 8.86 -9.10 -20.58
CA SER A 166 8.10 -8.51 -21.67
C SER A 166 9.02 -8.31 -22.86
N ASP A 167 8.42 -8.22 -24.01
CA ASP A 167 9.08 -7.80 -25.25
C ASP A 167 9.81 -6.46 -25.02
N ASP A 168 11.12 -6.42 -25.16
CA ASP A 168 11.95 -5.22 -25.02
C ASP A 168 11.63 -4.17 -26.09
N THR A 169 10.80 -4.51 -27.08
CA THR A 169 10.32 -3.60 -28.15
C THR A 169 9.16 -2.71 -27.71
N VAL A 170 8.63 -2.88 -26.48
CA VAL A 170 7.48 -2.09 -25.98
C VAL A 170 7.87 -0.62 -25.80
N ASN A 171 7.10 0.26 -26.43
CA ASN A 171 7.22 1.70 -26.23
C ASN A 171 6.73 2.10 -24.83
N ARG A 172 7.65 2.28 -23.89
CA ARG A 172 7.33 2.67 -22.49
C ARG A 172 6.80 4.09 -22.36
N ASN A 173 6.87 4.90 -23.42
CA ASN A 173 6.32 6.26 -23.47
C ASN A 173 4.92 6.32 -24.08
N GLU A 174 4.22 5.19 -24.21
CA GLU A 174 2.87 5.11 -24.74
C GLU A 174 1.86 5.75 -23.76
N ASP A 175 1.04 6.67 -24.28
CA ASP A 175 -0.08 7.26 -23.57
C ASP A 175 -1.40 6.66 -24.06
N ILE A 176 -2.28 6.37 -23.11
CA ILE A 176 -3.66 5.96 -23.35
C ILE A 176 -4.56 7.19 -23.27
N SER A 177 -5.37 7.39 -24.31
CA SER A 177 -6.37 8.46 -24.34
C SER A 177 -7.61 8.02 -23.56
N ILE A 178 -7.94 8.76 -22.53
CA ILE A 178 -9.13 8.55 -21.70
C ILE A 178 -10.18 9.61 -22.10
N PRO A 179 -11.37 9.20 -22.50
CA PRO A 179 -12.38 10.13 -23.05
C PRO A 179 -12.98 11.06 -22.00
N GLY A 180 -12.72 10.79 -20.71
CA GLY A 180 -13.40 11.48 -19.62
C GLY A 180 -14.89 11.10 -19.55
N GLY A 181 -15.64 11.80 -18.71
CA GLY A 181 -17.05 11.51 -18.48
C GLY A 181 -17.45 11.69 -17.03
N SER A 182 -18.68 11.34 -16.72
CA SER A 182 -19.18 11.28 -15.34
C SER A 182 -19.11 9.86 -14.82
N PHE A 183 -18.67 9.69 -13.59
CA PHE A 183 -18.66 8.38 -12.92
C PHE A 183 -18.84 8.56 -11.42
N MET A 184 -19.07 7.47 -10.72
CA MET A 184 -19.21 7.45 -9.27
C MET A 184 -17.84 7.13 -8.64
N LEU A 185 -17.14 8.15 -8.12
CA LEU A 185 -15.89 8.01 -7.39
C LEU A 185 -16.16 7.47 -5.98
N GLY A 186 -15.40 6.48 -5.54
CA GLY A 186 -15.54 5.84 -4.23
C GLY A 186 -16.45 4.61 -4.25
N ALA A 187 -16.70 4.03 -3.09
CA ALA A 187 -17.40 2.76 -2.94
C ALA A 187 -18.92 2.92 -2.89
N GLU A 188 -19.62 2.13 -3.69
CA GLU A 188 -21.08 2.03 -3.64
C GLU A 188 -21.54 1.22 -2.41
N ARG A 189 -22.80 1.42 -2.00
CA ARG A 189 -23.42 0.61 -0.94
C ARG A 189 -23.71 -0.79 -1.47
N LYS A 190 -22.78 -1.72 -1.18
CA LYS A 190 -22.88 -3.14 -1.53
C LYS A 190 -22.65 -3.97 -0.27
N ASN A 191 -22.98 -5.26 -0.33
CA ASN A 191 -22.74 -6.20 0.77
C ASN A 191 -21.26 -6.64 0.79
N GLU A 192 -20.37 -5.69 1.10
CA GLU A 192 -18.93 -5.92 1.23
C GLU A 192 -18.32 -5.00 2.27
N PHE A 193 -17.17 -5.41 2.83
CA PHE A 193 -16.39 -4.56 3.71
C PHE A 193 -15.75 -3.40 2.91
N ILE A 194 -15.93 -2.19 3.41
CA ILE A 194 -15.40 -0.95 2.81
C ILE A 194 -14.87 -0.08 3.94
N PHE A 195 -13.66 0.44 3.81
CA PHE A 195 -13.12 1.40 4.77
C PHE A 195 -13.88 2.72 4.72
N ASP A 196 -13.90 3.45 5.83
CA ASP A 196 -14.64 4.71 5.97
C ASP A 196 -14.24 5.76 4.92
N ASN A 197 -12.96 5.82 4.57
CA ASN A 197 -12.43 6.79 3.61
C ASN A 197 -12.81 6.52 2.15
N GLU A 198 -13.34 5.34 1.84
CA GLU A 198 -13.83 4.98 0.51
C GLU A 198 -15.30 5.35 0.34
N LYS A 199 -16.00 5.71 1.42
CA LYS A 199 -17.46 5.93 1.49
C LYS A 199 -17.83 7.39 1.30
N TRP A 200 -18.84 7.70 0.53
CA TRP A 200 -19.59 6.85 -0.38
C TRP A 200 -19.36 7.33 -1.80
N ALA A 201 -19.70 6.47 -2.76
CA ALA A 201 -19.64 6.82 -4.15
C ALA A 201 -20.46 8.09 -4.44
N HIS A 202 -19.82 9.04 -5.12
CA HIS A 202 -20.41 10.31 -5.47
C HIS A 202 -20.04 10.70 -6.91
N ALA A 203 -20.93 11.45 -7.55
CA ALA A 203 -20.74 11.82 -8.95
C ALA A 203 -19.56 12.78 -9.12
N VAL A 204 -18.61 12.42 -9.97
CA VAL A 204 -17.47 13.25 -10.36
C VAL A 204 -17.41 13.30 -11.89
N LYS A 205 -17.12 14.49 -12.42
CA LYS A 205 -16.86 14.68 -13.85
C LYS A 205 -15.36 14.77 -14.09
N VAL A 206 -14.84 13.87 -14.90
CA VAL A 206 -13.44 13.86 -15.34
C VAL A 206 -13.37 14.39 -16.78
N ALA A 207 -12.50 15.37 -17.02
CA ALA A 207 -12.25 15.87 -18.37
C ALA A 207 -11.47 14.81 -19.18
N PRO A 208 -11.50 14.84 -20.52
CA PRO A 208 -10.63 14.01 -21.34
C PRO A 208 -9.15 14.25 -20.99
N PHE A 209 -8.36 13.18 -20.88
CA PHE A 209 -6.94 13.26 -20.55
C PHE A 209 -6.15 12.11 -21.17
N LYS A 210 -4.82 12.22 -21.11
CA LYS A 210 -3.92 11.13 -21.53
C LYS A 210 -3.11 10.67 -20.31
N ILE A 211 -3.13 9.37 -20.07
CA ILE A 211 -2.39 8.72 -18.97
C ILE A 211 -1.36 7.76 -19.55
N ALA A 212 -0.19 7.68 -18.93
CA ALA A 212 0.82 6.70 -19.31
C ALA A 212 0.26 5.28 -19.16
N LYS A 213 0.46 4.45 -20.17
CA LYS A 213 0.08 3.04 -20.17
C LYS A 213 0.71 2.29 -19.01
N PHE A 214 1.96 2.62 -18.67
CA PHE A 214 2.80 1.97 -17.68
C PHE A 214 3.11 2.93 -16.52
N ALA A 215 3.43 2.37 -15.36
CA ALA A 215 4.13 3.11 -14.31
C ALA A 215 5.51 3.56 -14.81
N VAL A 216 6.07 4.61 -14.24
CA VAL A 216 7.43 5.08 -14.57
C VAL A 216 8.44 3.99 -14.24
N SER A 217 9.30 3.67 -15.21
CA SER A 217 10.36 2.68 -15.03
C SER A 217 11.61 3.28 -14.39
N ASN A 218 12.49 2.40 -13.87
CA ASN A 218 13.81 2.82 -13.39
C ASN A 218 14.64 3.53 -14.46
N GLU A 219 14.56 3.08 -15.72
CA GLU A 219 15.27 3.71 -16.84
C GLU A 219 14.81 5.16 -17.05
N GLN A 220 13.49 5.38 -17.11
CA GLN A 220 12.93 6.73 -17.26
C GLN A 220 13.28 7.63 -16.06
N TYR A 221 13.25 7.06 -14.85
CA TYR A 221 13.60 7.82 -13.66
C TYR A 221 15.10 8.12 -13.58
N LEU A 222 15.93 7.22 -14.07
CA LEU A 222 17.37 7.40 -14.16
C LEU A 222 17.75 8.57 -15.07
N GLU A 223 17.05 8.78 -16.18
CA GLU A 223 17.24 9.96 -17.04
C GLU A 223 17.06 11.28 -16.26
N PHE A 224 16.07 11.36 -15.37
CA PHE A 224 15.86 12.50 -14.48
C PHE A 224 17.03 12.68 -13.50
N VAL A 225 17.50 11.58 -12.91
CA VAL A 225 18.64 11.61 -11.98
C VAL A 225 19.91 12.09 -12.69
N GLU A 226 20.20 11.54 -13.87
CA GLU A 226 21.41 11.84 -14.65
C GLU A 226 21.38 13.22 -15.33
N ASP A 227 20.17 13.78 -15.58
CA ASP A 227 20.02 15.19 -15.97
C ASP A 227 20.06 16.15 -14.77
N ASP A 228 20.71 15.75 -13.67
CA ASP A 228 20.83 16.57 -12.45
C ASP A 228 19.47 17.00 -11.87
N GLY A 229 18.43 16.23 -12.03
CA GLY A 229 17.08 16.55 -11.56
C GLY A 229 17.01 16.86 -10.08
N TYR A 230 17.80 16.16 -9.26
CA TYR A 230 17.93 16.41 -7.83
C TYR A 230 18.72 17.67 -7.48
N LYS A 231 19.45 18.27 -8.43
CA LYS A 231 20.27 19.48 -8.20
C LYS A 231 19.60 20.73 -8.75
N LYS A 232 18.59 20.61 -9.60
CA LYS A 232 17.91 21.73 -10.26
C LYS A 232 16.63 22.12 -9.51
N GLU A 233 16.71 23.16 -8.66
CA GLU A 233 15.60 23.66 -7.82
C GLU A 233 14.32 23.92 -8.61
N LYS A 234 14.42 24.36 -9.86
CA LYS A 234 13.27 24.70 -10.71
C LYS A 234 12.24 23.56 -10.89
N TYR A 235 12.61 22.31 -10.62
CA TYR A 235 11.71 21.16 -10.74
C TYR A 235 10.95 20.87 -9.45
N TRP A 236 11.38 21.42 -8.32
CA TRP A 236 10.83 21.17 -7.00
C TRP A 236 9.91 22.31 -6.55
N SER A 237 8.97 22.06 -5.66
CA SER A 237 8.34 23.11 -4.88
C SER A 237 9.29 23.57 -3.78
N ASP A 238 9.05 24.74 -3.19
CA ASP A 238 9.90 25.28 -2.11
C ASP A 238 10.00 24.33 -0.91
N GLU A 239 8.88 23.68 -0.57
CA GLU A 239 8.83 22.70 0.51
C GLU A 239 9.62 21.44 0.16
N ALA A 240 9.38 20.87 -1.02
CA ALA A 240 10.08 19.68 -1.51
C ALA A 240 11.60 19.93 -1.67
N TRP A 241 11.97 21.13 -2.11
CA TRP A 241 13.38 21.51 -2.22
C TRP A 241 14.07 21.62 -0.87
N ARG A 242 13.40 22.19 0.14
CA ARG A 242 13.92 22.22 1.52
C ARG A 242 14.07 20.81 2.09
N TRP A 243 13.06 19.96 1.94
CA TRP A 243 13.10 18.55 2.35
C TRP A 243 14.27 17.80 1.69
N ARG A 244 14.38 17.89 0.37
CA ARG A 244 15.48 17.28 -0.39
C ARG A 244 16.86 17.73 0.12
N LYS A 245 17.03 19.03 0.43
CA LYS A 245 18.29 19.57 0.99
C LYS A 245 18.59 19.02 2.38
N ILE A 246 17.60 18.99 3.26
CA ILE A 246 17.74 18.44 4.63
C ILE A 246 18.15 16.98 4.59
N LYS A 247 17.51 16.18 3.72
CA LYS A 247 17.83 14.74 3.52
C LYS A 247 19.09 14.53 2.68
N ASN A 248 19.64 15.58 2.08
CA ASN A 248 20.81 15.52 1.17
C ASN A 248 20.65 14.51 0.05
N LEU A 249 19.45 14.37 -0.52
CA LEU A 249 19.17 13.39 -1.57
C LEU A 249 19.74 13.86 -2.92
N GLN A 250 20.32 12.91 -3.67
CA GLN A 250 20.82 13.10 -5.03
C GLN A 250 20.21 12.09 -6.01
N HIS A 251 19.52 11.09 -5.52
CA HIS A 251 18.82 10.01 -6.21
C HIS A 251 17.83 9.36 -5.20
N PRO A 252 16.98 8.41 -5.59
CA PRO A 252 16.13 7.65 -4.68
C PRO A 252 16.94 7.03 -3.52
N VAL A 253 16.33 6.98 -2.34
CA VAL A 253 17.00 6.63 -1.06
C VAL A 253 17.73 5.29 -1.09
N TYR A 254 17.23 4.32 -1.86
CA TYR A 254 17.82 2.99 -1.98
C TYR A 254 18.61 2.78 -3.27
N TRP A 255 19.00 3.84 -3.96
CA TRP A 255 19.90 3.76 -5.12
C TRP A 255 21.32 4.15 -4.72
N LYS A 256 22.28 3.67 -5.48
CA LYS A 256 23.67 4.15 -5.45
C LYS A 256 24.34 3.95 -6.79
N LYS A 257 25.36 4.77 -7.07
CA LYS A 257 26.26 4.64 -8.21
C LYS A 257 27.62 4.15 -7.72
N ASP A 258 28.23 3.18 -8.40
CA ASP A 258 29.59 2.73 -8.09
C ASP A 258 30.66 3.60 -8.79
N SER A 259 31.93 3.28 -8.55
CA SER A 259 33.06 3.96 -9.16
C SER A 259 33.19 3.75 -10.67
N ASN A 260 32.46 2.78 -11.24
CA ASN A 260 32.44 2.46 -12.66
C ASN A 260 31.19 2.98 -13.35
N ASP A 261 30.48 3.90 -12.70
CA ASP A 261 29.22 4.50 -13.18
C ASP A 261 28.04 3.52 -13.31
N ASN A 262 28.09 2.36 -12.69
CA ASN A 262 26.97 1.43 -12.65
C ASN A 262 26.01 1.77 -11.51
N TRP A 263 24.68 1.68 -11.77
CA TRP A 263 23.65 1.91 -10.80
C TRP A 263 23.18 0.62 -10.14
N TYR A 264 22.97 0.70 -8.83
CA TYR A 264 22.48 -0.37 -7.98
C TYR A 264 21.26 0.08 -7.18
N VAL A 265 20.38 -0.85 -6.86
CA VAL A 265 19.26 -0.68 -5.95
C VAL A 265 19.43 -1.59 -4.74
N LYS A 266 19.11 -1.09 -3.56
CA LYS A 266 19.13 -1.86 -2.32
C LYS A 266 17.79 -2.56 -2.12
N THR A 267 17.83 -3.89 -2.03
CA THR A 267 16.71 -4.74 -1.70
C THR A 267 17.02 -5.42 -0.36
N PHE A 268 16.40 -4.95 0.71
CA PHE A 268 16.71 -5.33 2.10
C PHE A 268 18.18 -5.05 2.46
N ASP A 269 18.95 -6.09 2.78
CA ASP A 269 20.39 -6.02 3.09
C ASP A 269 21.29 -6.14 1.86
N VAL A 270 20.73 -6.43 0.66
CA VAL A 270 21.49 -6.74 -0.56
C VAL A 270 21.44 -5.58 -1.56
N TRP A 271 22.60 -5.27 -2.19
CA TRP A 271 22.69 -4.39 -3.33
C TRP A 271 22.67 -5.19 -4.62
N GLU A 272 21.72 -4.92 -5.49
CA GLU A 272 21.57 -5.56 -6.82
C GLU A 272 21.71 -4.52 -7.93
N SER A 273 22.11 -4.94 -9.12
CA SER A 273 22.13 -4.06 -10.29
C SER A 273 20.73 -3.48 -10.55
N LEU A 274 20.66 -2.19 -10.80
CA LEU A 274 19.40 -1.53 -11.15
C LEU A 274 18.82 -2.17 -12.42
N ARG A 275 17.55 -2.57 -12.35
CA ARG A 275 16.82 -3.20 -13.47
C ARG A 275 16.06 -2.11 -14.24
N PRO A 276 16.49 -1.72 -15.45
CA PRO A 276 15.96 -0.55 -16.15
C PRO A 276 14.45 -0.60 -16.38
N SER A 277 13.93 -1.76 -16.77
CA SER A 277 12.51 -1.96 -17.13
C SER A 277 11.56 -2.13 -15.97
N HIS A 278 12.05 -2.28 -14.74
CA HIS A 278 11.20 -2.41 -13.54
C HIS A 278 10.60 -1.05 -13.15
N ALA A 279 9.43 -1.08 -12.53
CA ALA A 279 8.83 0.13 -11.98
C ALA A 279 9.76 0.77 -10.93
N VAL A 280 9.94 2.09 -11.01
CA VAL A 280 10.62 2.84 -9.96
C VAL A 280 9.84 2.73 -8.66
N MET A 281 10.53 2.53 -7.55
CA MET A 281 9.96 2.33 -6.23
C MET A 281 10.76 3.09 -5.17
N HIS A 282 10.16 3.34 -4.03
CA HIS A 282 10.79 4.11 -2.94
C HIS A 282 11.11 5.55 -3.35
N VAL A 283 10.20 6.16 -4.07
CA VAL A 283 10.20 7.59 -4.38
C VAL A 283 9.04 8.27 -3.65
N SER A 284 9.32 9.40 -3.02
CA SER A 284 8.32 10.23 -2.34
C SER A 284 7.41 10.94 -3.35
N TRP A 285 6.32 11.51 -2.84
CA TRP A 285 5.46 12.36 -3.67
C TRP A 285 6.21 13.59 -4.21
N TYR A 286 7.12 14.16 -3.40
CA TYR A 286 7.97 15.27 -3.84
C TYR A 286 8.86 14.89 -5.01
N GLU A 287 9.45 13.70 -4.98
CA GLU A 287 10.31 13.17 -6.03
C GLU A 287 9.50 12.87 -7.29
N ALA A 288 8.32 12.28 -7.15
CA ALA A 288 7.41 12.02 -8.28
C ALA A 288 6.92 13.32 -8.94
N ALA A 289 6.58 14.34 -8.15
CA ALA A 289 6.17 15.65 -8.65
C ALA A 289 7.32 16.37 -9.37
N ALA A 290 8.55 16.28 -8.85
CA ALA A 290 9.74 16.86 -9.47
C ALA A 290 10.05 16.18 -10.82
N PHE A 291 9.98 14.86 -10.90
CA PHE A 291 10.08 14.11 -12.16
C PHE A 291 9.02 14.58 -13.16
N CYS A 292 7.78 14.70 -12.74
CA CYS A 292 6.69 15.16 -13.60
C CYS A 292 6.98 16.54 -14.18
N LYS A 293 7.46 17.47 -13.35
CA LYS A 293 7.80 18.82 -13.81
C LYS A 293 9.00 18.81 -14.77
N TRP A 294 9.99 17.95 -14.52
CA TRP A 294 11.15 17.78 -15.42
C TRP A 294 10.73 17.24 -16.80
N SER A 295 9.87 16.21 -16.81
CA SER A 295 9.42 15.54 -18.03
C SER A 295 8.27 16.27 -18.75
N ASN A 296 7.87 17.46 -18.28
CA ASN A 296 6.70 18.20 -18.78
C ASN A 296 5.42 17.34 -18.73
N ARG A 297 5.23 16.65 -17.62
CA ARG A 297 4.06 15.81 -17.33
C ARG A 297 3.46 16.18 -15.97
N ARG A 298 2.43 15.51 -15.54
CA ARG A 298 1.81 15.66 -14.21
C ARG A 298 1.41 14.31 -13.62
N LEU A 299 1.21 14.25 -12.32
CA LEU A 299 0.54 13.11 -11.69
C LEU A 299 -0.97 13.12 -12.05
N PRO A 300 -1.62 11.95 -12.16
CA PRO A 300 -3.07 11.88 -12.23
C PRO A 300 -3.68 12.40 -10.91
N THR A 301 -4.87 12.97 -10.98
CA THR A 301 -5.71 13.11 -9.80
C THR A 301 -6.23 11.73 -9.37
N GLU A 302 -6.67 11.59 -8.13
CA GLU A 302 -7.30 10.35 -7.65
C GLU A 302 -8.50 9.93 -8.52
N ALA A 303 -9.33 10.91 -8.91
CA ALA A 303 -10.49 10.66 -9.76
C ALA A 303 -10.09 10.20 -11.17
N GLU A 304 -9.07 10.78 -11.77
CA GLU A 304 -8.53 10.33 -13.06
C GLU A 304 -7.97 8.92 -12.97
N TRP A 305 -7.23 8.63 -11.89
CA TRP A 305 -6.66 7.31 -11.68
C TRP A 305 -7.77 6.24 -11.55
N GLU A 306 -8.78 6.48 -10.69
CA GLU A 306 -9.88 5.54 -10.48
C GLU A 306 -10.73 5.39 -11.74
N PHE A 307 -10.99 6.49 -12.46
CA PHE A 307 -11.70 6.44 -13.74
C PHE A 307 -10.95 5.56 -14.76
N ALA A 308 -9.64 5.78 -14.92
CA ALA A 308 -8.83 5.00 -15.85
C ALA A 308 -8.73 3.52 -15.44
N ALA A 309 -8.65 3.22 -14.14
CA ALA A 309 -8.49 1.86 -13.64
C ALA A 309 -9.79 1.03 -13.71
N ALA A 310 -10.93 1.65 -13.49
CA ALA A 310 -12.18 0.98 -13.15
C ALA A 310 -13.28 1.09 -14.21
N SER A 311 -13.15 2.00 -15.15
CA SER A 311 -14.21 2.26 -16.13
C SER A 311 -14.07 1.39 -17.38
N ASN A 312 -15.19 0.90 -17.91
CA ASN A 312 -15.23 0.17 -19.17
C ASN A 312 -15.89 1.02 -20.25
N PRO A 313 -15.15 1.45 -21.29
CA PRO A 313 -15.69 2.30 -22.34
C PRO A 313 -16.83 1.63 -23.16
N ASN A 314 -16.91 0.29 -23.14
CA ASN A 314 -17.91 -0.47 -23.89
C ASN A 314 -19.25 -0.63 -23.14
N VAL A 315 -19.33 -0.22 -21.87
CA VAL A 315 -20.51 -0.39 -21.00
C VAL A 315 -21.06 0.97 -20.54
N ALA A 316 -20.68 2.05 -21.21
CA ALA A 316 -21.18 3.37 -20.89
C ALA A 316 -22.68 3.50 -21.25
N LYS A 317 -23.53 3.67 -20.23
CA LYS A 317 -24.92 4.13 -20.38
C LYS A 317 -24.99 5.60 -19.98
N ASP A 318 -25.43 6.45 -20.87
CA ASP A 318 -25.65 7.91 -20.62
C ASP A 318 -24.41 8.63 -20.05
N ASN A 319 -23.19 8.27 -20.50
CA ASN A 319 -21.90 8.73 -19.96
C ASN A 319 -21.64 8.31 -18.51
N HIS A 320 -22.36 7.34 -17.97
CA HIS A 320 -22.04 6.67 -16.72
C HIS A 320 -21.26 5.38 -17.01
N TYR A 321 -20.06 5.31 -16.49
CA TYR A 321 -19.18 4.15 -16.62
C TYR A 321 -19.34 3.23 -15.39
N GLU A 322 -19.60 1.96 -15.63
CA GLU A 322 -19.65 0.96 -14.55
C GLU A 322 -18.23 0.54 -14.14
N LYS A 323 -18.05 0.32 -12.84
CA LYS A 323 -16.84 -0.22 -12.26
C LYS A 323 -16.89 -1.75 -12.41
N ILE A 324 -16.04 -2.29 -13.28
CA ILE A 324 -15.91 -3.74 -13.44
C ILE A 324 -14.48 -4.11 -13.09
N ILE A 325 -14.26 -4.56 -11.85
CA ILE A 325 -13.06 -5.28 -11.46
C ILE A 325 -13.50 -6.46 -10.62
N ASN A 326 -13.13 -7.65 -11.08
CA ASN A 326 -13.15 -8.84 -10.28
C ASN A 326 -11.74 -9.04 -9.69
N PRO A 327 -11.54 -8.82 -8.39
CA PRO A 327 -10.22 -8.97 -7.76
C PRO A 327 -9.61 -10.37 -7.97
N ASP A 328 -10.44 -11.39 -8.09
CA ASP A 328 -10.02 -12.79 -8.25
C ASP A 328 -9.46 -13.09 -9.66
N GLU A 329 -9.68 -12.19 -10.63
CA GLU A 329 -9.22 -12.32 -12.02
C GLU A 329 -8.01 -11.45 -12.34
N ILE A 330 -7.48 -10.69 -11.37
CA ILE A 330 -6.34 -9.79 -11.60
C ILE A 330 -5.04 -10.58 -11.62
N ASP A 331 -4.44 -10.71 -12.80
CA ASP A 331 -3.06 -11.20 -12.96
C ASP A 331 -2.10 -10.04 -12.67
N ALA A 332 -1.54 -9.98 -11.45
CA ALA A 332 -0.73 -8.85 -10.97
C ALA A 332 0.39 -9.28 -10.03
N ASN A 333 1.37 -8.41 -9.85
CA ASN A 333 2.43 -8.57 -8.86
C ASN A 333 1.92 -8.14 -7.48
N LEU A 334 1.44 -9.11 -6.70
CA LEU A 334 0.82 -8.97 -5.38
C LEU A 334 1.29 -10.08 -4.43
N ASP A 335 0.88 -10.02 -3.15
CA ASP A 335 1.07 -11.10 -2.16
C ASP A 335 2.53 -11.51 -1.92
N CYS A 336 3.51 -10.67 -2.25
CA CYS A 336 4.94 -11.02 -2.26
C CYS A 336 5.26 -12.21 -3.18
N THR A 337 4.51 -12.41 -4.26
CA THR A 337 4.76 -13.49 -5.21
C THR A 337 6.08 -13.31 -5.97
N ASN A 338 6.55 -12.07 -6.08
CA ASN A 338 7.90 -11.74 -6.54
C ASN A 338 8.61 -10.90 -5.47
N LEU A 339 9.92 -10.91 -5.49
CA LEU A 339 10.73 -10.03 -4.63
C LEU A 339 10.87 -8.66 -5.31
N GLY A 340 10.15 -7.67 -4.79
CA GLY A 340 10.18 -6.30 -5.32
C GLY A 340 9.34 -6.10 -6.60
N THR A 341 9.65 -5.04 -7.33
CA THR A 341 8.94 -4.70 -8.56
C THR A 341 9.34 -5.59 -9.73
N VAL A 342 8.46 -5.66 -10.71
CA VAL A 342 8.68 -6.37 -11.97
C VAL A 342 8.69 -5.38 -13.14
N ASN A 343 9.04 -5.87 -14.34
CA ASN A 343 8.98 -5.09 -15.57
C ASN A 343 7.59 -4.44 -15.74
N VAL A 344 7.55 -3.13 -16.00
CA VAL A 344 6.31 -2.36 -16.15
C VAL A 344 5.41 -2.87 -17.28
N ALA A 345 5.96 -3.59 -18.24
CA ALA A 345 5.22 -4.21 -19.33
C ALA A 345 4.85 -5.69 -19.07
N ALA A 346 5.20 -6.25 -17.90
CA ALA A 346 4.76 -7.59 -17.52
C ALA A 346 3.23 -7.67 -17.39
N PHE A 347 2.69 -8.89 -17.34
CA PHE A 347 1.25 -9.14 -17.21
C PHE A 347 0.38 -8.52 -18.31
N PRO A 348 0.64 -8.81 -19.61
CA PRO A 348 -0.13 -8.22 -20.71
C PRO A 348 -1.62 -8.55 -20.67
N LYS A 349 -2.02 -9.60 -19.97
CA LYS A 349 -3.43 -9.96 -19.75
C LYS A 349 -4.12 -9.11 -18.72
N SER A 350 -3.38 -8.31 -17.95
CA SER A 350 -3.90 -7.39 -16.95
C SER A 350 -4.17 -5.98 -17.50
N ASP A 351 -4.05 -5.78 -18.82
CA ASP A 351 -4.47 -4.51 -19.44
C ASP A 351 -5.96 -4.32 -19.15
N ASN A 352 -6.29 -3.18 -18.56
CA ASN A 352 -7.68 -2.87 -18.27
C ASN A 352 -8.45 -2.52 -19.57
N ALA A 353 -9.72 -2.20 -19.46
CA ALA A 353 -10.58 -1.94 -20.61
C ALA A 353 -10.12 -0.75 -21.48
N PHE A 354 -9.37 0.19 -20.95
CA PHE A 354 -8.74 1.28 -21.71
C PHE A 354 -7.37 0.91 -22.28
N GLY A 355 -6.75 -0.16 -21.80
CA GLY A 355 -5.42 -0.62 -22.19
C GLY A 355 -4.28 -0.15 -21.26
N CYS A 356 -4.59 0.37 -20.07
CA CYS A 356 -3.57 0.67 -19.07
C CYS A 356 -3.07 -0.63 -18.42
N ARG A 357 -1.75 -0.76 -18.27
CA ARG A 357 -1.08 -1.94 -17.73
C ARG A 357 -0.78 -1.80 -16.24
N GLN A 358 -0.97 -2.88 -15.48
CA GLN A 358 -0.61 -2.97 -14.06
C GLN A 358 -1.14 -1.78 -13.23
N MET A 359 -2.42 -1.41 -13.45
CA MET A 359 -3.08 -0.43 -12.56
C MET A 359 -3.21 -0.98 -11.13
N PHE A 360 -3.07 -2.29 -10.95
CA PHE A 360 -3.09 -2.97 -9.66
C PHE A 360 -1.81 -3.76 -9.44
N GLY A 361 -1.30 -3.71 -8.19
CA GLY A 361 -0.07 -4.37 -7.79
C GLY A 361 1.19 -3.63 -8.28
N ASN A 362 2.33 -4.26 -8.08
CA ASN A 362 3.68 -3.79 -8.40
C ASN A 362 4.16 -2.63 -7.50
N VAL A 363 3.57 -1.44 -7.62
CA VAL A 363 3.83 -0.28 -6.74
C VAL A 363 2.54 0.44 -6.39
N TRP A 364 2.42 0.95 -5.18
CA TRP A 364 1.45 1.99 -4.89
C TRP A 364 1.73 3.20 -5.76
N GLU A 365 0.72 3.75 -6.42
CA GLU A 365 0.90 4.87 -7.33
C GLU A 365 0.45 6.18 -6.71
N TRP A 366 1.39 7.12 -6.57
CA TRP A 366 1.11 8.47 -6.12
C TRP A 366 0.13 9.19 -7.06
N THR A 367 -0.86 9.84 -6.48
CA THR A 367 -1.73 10.79 -7.19
C THR A 367 -1.41 12.24 -6.78
N SER A 368 -1.87 13.21 -7.55
CA SER A 368 -1.75 14.63 -7.17
C SER A 368 -2.68 15.02 -6.02
N SER A 369 -3.67 14.19 -5.70
CA SER A 369 -4.73 14.50 -4.75
C SER A 369 -4.24 14.46 -3.31
N THR A 370 -4.58 15.49 -2.54
CA THR A 370 -4.50 15.46 -1.08
C THR A 370 -5.58 14.52 -0.56
N PHE A 371 -5.25 13.73 0.46
CA PHE A 371 -6.21 12.84 1.10
C PHE A 371 -7.27 13.65 1.83
N LYS A 372 -8.49 13.59 1.34
CA LYS A 372 -9.65 14.33 1.85
C LYS A 372 -10.82 13.38 2.07
N PRO A 373 -11.72 13.71 3.02
CA PRO A 373 -12.98 12.99 3.13
C PRO A 373 -13.82 13.18 1.87
N TYR A 374 -14.53 12.14 1.47
CA TYR A 374 -15.55 12.26 0.44
C TYR A 374 -16.79 12.99 0.96
N PRO A 375 -17.65 13.55 0.06
CA PRO A 375 -18.86 14.25 0.48
C PRO A 375 -19.76 13.39 1.38
N GLY A 376 -20.15 13.92 2.54
CA GLY A 376 -20.98 13.20 3.51
C GLY A 376 -20.22 12.15 4.31
N PHE A 377 -18.90 12.23 4.40
CA PHE A 377 -18.07 11.35 5.23
C PHE A 377 -18.59 11.27 6.66
N SER A 378 -18.66 10.07 7.17
CA SER A 378 -18.83 9.75 8.58
C SER A 378 -17.84 8.66 8.95
N PRO A 379 -17.07 8.82 10.04
CA PRO A 379 -16.14 7.78 10.46
C PRO A 379 -16.91 6.51 10.82
N ASP A 380 -16.28 5.37 10.58
CA ASP A 380 -16.73 4.09 11.09
C ASP A 380 -16.37 3.92 12.58
N TRP A 381 -16.56 2.72 13.11
CA TRP A 381 -16.25 2.39 14.51
C TRP A 381 -14.80 2.69 14.89
N TYR A 382 -13.84 2.44 14.00
CA TYR A 382 -12.44 2.85 14.15
C TYR A 382 -12.24 4.25 13.56
N SER A 383 -12.65 5.28 14.30
CA SER A 383 -12.69 6.67 13.83
C SER A 383 -11.31 7.27 13.53
N GLU A 384 -10.26 6.73 14.13
CA GLU A 384 -8.88 7.17 14.01
C GLU A 384 -8.20 6.66 12.74
N TYR A 385 -8.84 5.77 11.99
CA TYR A 385 -8.27 5.19 10.77
C TYR A 385 -7.95 6.24 9.70
N SER A 386 -8.88 7.15 9.42
CA SER A 386 -8.73 8.11 8.32
C SER A 386 -8.70 9.56 8.80
N ARG A 387 -9.56 9.92 9.74
CA ARG A 387 -9.84 11.30 10.14
C ARG A 387 -8.60 12.11 10.54
N PRO A 388 -7.64 11.62 11.33
CA PRO A 388 -6.46 12.38 11.72
C PRO A 388 -5.51 12.72 10.56
N LEU A 389 -5.62 12.00 9.43
CA LEU A 389 -4.69 12.06 8.31
C LEU A 389 -5.21 12.87 7.12
N PHE A 390 -6.48 13.31 7.20
CA PHE A 390 -7.03 14.20 6.19
C PHE A 390 -6.27 15.53 6.13
N GLU A 391 -6.14 16.06 4.93
CA GLU A 391 -5.43 17.30 4.57
C GLU A 391 -3.90 17.27 4.80
N GLN A 392 -3.35 16.20 5.42
CA GLN A 392 -1.93 16.09 5.75
C GLN A 392 -1.16 15.15 4.81
N THR A 393 -1.87 14.25 4.16
CA THR A 393 -1.27 13.17 3.35
C THR A 393 -1.70 13.24 1.89
N LYS A 394 -1.03 12.47 1.04
CA LYS A 394 -1.34 12.31 -0.38
C LYS A 394 -1.92 10.93 -0.64
N VAL A 395 -2.85 10.86 -1.58
CA VAL A 395 -3.49 9.59 -1.94
C VAL A 395 -2.60 8.76 -2.85
N LEU A 396 -2.52 7.46 -2.53
CA LEU A 396 -1.95 6.43 -3.38
C LEU A 396 -3.03 5.42 -3.76
N ARG A 397 -2.85 4.80 -4.92
CA ARG A 397 -3.81 3.85 -5.48
C ARG A 397 -3.11 2.59 -5.99
N GLY A 398 -3.88 1.50 -6.14
CA GLY A 398 -3.50 0.32 -6.90
C GLY A 398 -2.87 -0.84 -6.13
N GLY A 399 -2.27 -0.60 -4.98
CA GLY A 399 -1.54 -1.63 -4.25
C GLY A 399 -0.10 -1.82 -4.74
N ALA A 400 0.75 -2.39 -3.91
CA ALA A 400 2.13 -2.74 -4.21
C ALA A 400 2.31 -4.26 -4.32
N TRP A 401 3.50 -4.70 -4.69
CA TRP A 401 3.88 -6.12 -4.73
C TRP A 401 3.69 -6.85 -3.39
N THR A 402 3.62 -6.10 -2.29
CA THR A 402 3.41 -6.60 -0.92
C THR A 402 1.95 -6.67 -0.53
N THR A 403 1.09 -5.89 -1.19
CA THR A 403 -0.32 -5.77 -0.83
C THR A 403 -1.05 -7.09 -1.03
N ARG A 404 -1.89 -7.46 -0.05
CA ARG A 404 -2.69 -8.68 -0.12
C ARG A 404 -3.81 -8.55 -1.15
N SER A 405 -3.89 -9.49 -2.07
CA SER A 405 -4.90 -9.51 -3.14
C SER A 405 -6.33 -9.42 -2.61
N ARG A 406 -6.61 -10.03 -1.43
CA ARG A 406 -7.93 -9.98 -0.79
C ARG A 406 -8.38 -8.59 -0.34
N MET A 407 -7.46 -7.63 -0.19
CA MET A 407 -7.76 -6.23 0.11
C MET A 407 -8.08 -5.43 -1.14
N LEU A 408 -7.62 -5.92 -2.31
CA LEU A 408 -7.59 -5.14 -3.53
C LEU A 408 -8.98 -4.88 -4.07
N ARG A 409 -9.25 -3.63 -4.37
CA ARG A 409 -10.42 -3.12 -5.09
C ARG A 409 -10.11 -1.76 -5.69
N ASN A 410 -10.84 -1.39 -6.70
CA ASN A 410 -10.60 -0.11 -7.39
C ASN A 410 -10.85 1.13 -6.52
N THR A 411 -11.59 1.00 -5.42
CA THR A 411 -11.89 2.09 -4.49
C THR A 411 -10.89 2.19 -3.34
N LEU A 412 -10.04 1.18 -3.14
CA LEU A 412 -9.05 1.15 -2.07
C LEU A 412 -8.13 2.38 -2.15
N ARG A 413 -8.09 3.12 -1.06
CA ARG A 413 -7.25 4.31 -0.88
C ARG A 413 -6.16 4.04 0.13
N ASN A 414 -4.93 4.32 -0.24
CA ASN A 414 -3.82 4.41 0.70
C ASN A 414 -3.34 5.87 0.77
N TYR A 415 -2.66 6.24 1.84
CA TYR A 415 -2.27 7.62 2.08
C TYR A 415 -1.01 7.69 2.93
N TYR A 416 -0.04 8.50 2.49
CA TYR A 416 1.20 8.76 3.22
C TYR A 416 1.58 10.23 3.15
N GLY A 417 2.43 10.67 4.08
CA GLY A 417 3.09 11.96 4.02
C GLY A 417 3.82 12.15 2.68
N PRO A 418 3.84 13.36 2.13
CA PRO A 418 4.45 13.60 0.81
C PRO A 418 5.96 13.37 0.78
N ASP A 419 6.60 13.25 1.91
CA ASP A 419 8.03 13.03 2.11
C ASP A 419 8.42 11.53 2.28
N ARG A 420 7.43 10.62 2.38
CA ARG A 420 7.68 9.18 2.58
C ARG A 420 8.27 8.56 1.32
N ASN A 421 9.53 8.13 1.41
CA ASN A 421 10.27 7.43 0.36
C ASN A 421 10.77 6.03 0.77
N ASP A 422 10.32 5.56 1.91
CA ASP A 422 10.60 4.24 2.47
C ASP A 422 9.52 3.20 2.10
N VAL A 423 8.33 3.64 1.71
CA VAL A 423 7.19 2.79 1.34
C VAL A 423 7.30 2.28 -0.11
N PHE A 424 6.54 1.24 -0.45
CA PHE A 424 6.57 0.63 -1.79
C PHE A 424 5.78 1.43 -2.81
N ALA A 425 6.10 2.73 -2.92
CA ALA A 425 5.44 3.68 -3.79
C ALA A 425 6.29 4.06 -5.01
N GLY A 426 5.63 4.09 -6.14
CA GLY A 426 6.05 4.64 -7.41
C GLY A 426 4.95 5.52 -7.98
N PHE A 427 4.85 5.69 -9.28
CA PHE A 427 3.83 6.52 -9.89
C PHE A 427 3.70 6.30 -11.39
N ARG A 428 2.58 6.71 -11.95
CA ARG A 428 2.42 6.94 -13.40
C ARG A 428 2.12 8.40 -13.67
N THR A 429 2.23 8.81 -14.92
CA THR A 429 2.10 10.21 -15.29
C THR A 429 0.95 10.44 -16.27
N CYS A 430 0.46 11.67 -16.31
CA CYS A 430 -0.45 12.16 -17.34
C CYS A 430 0.25 13.22 -18.18
N ALA A 431 -0.17 13.35 -19.44
CA ALA A 431 0.21 14.49 -20.27
C ALA A 431 -0.37 15.78 -19.68
N ILE A 432 0.33 16.88 -19.86
CA ILE A 432 -0.24 18.22 -19.61
C ILE A 432 -1.24 18.50 -20.73
N SER A 433 -2.48 18.82 -20.37
CA SER A 433 -3.57 19.19 -21.30
C SER A 433 -3.35 20.58 -21.87
#